data_ab1ee5c6a4d2fc3e287db4cdfbc1d190
#
_entry.id   ab1ee5c6a4d2fc3e287db4cdfbc1d190
#
_cell.length_a   1.000
_cell.length_b   1.000
_cell.length_c   1.000
_cell.angle_alpha   90.00
_cell.angle_beta   90.00
_cell.angle_gamma   90.00
#
_symmetry.space_group_name_H-M   'P 1'
#
loop_
_entity.id
_entity.type
_entity.pdbx_description
1 polymer ?
#
loop_
_entity_poly.entity_id
_entity_poly.type
_entity_poly.pdbx_seq_one_letter_code
_entity_poly.pdbx_strand_id
1 'polypeptide(L)'
;MKRTFITLIVLFFLALLVNNAAAQQDLLQSVADGCKTEIDTYCGQVTPGQARVLACLYAHGDKLSAKCEYALYDAAAQLERAVAALGYVANECDADLEKFCSPVAAGEGRLLQCLEKNDKQVSGRCKQALKEVGLK
;
A
#
# COMPACT_ATOMS: atom_id res chain seq x y z
N MET A 1 -5.33 -39.87 11.23
CA MET A 1 -5.71 -38.65 11.94
C MET A 1 -4.62 -37.56 11.98
N LYS A 2 -3.33 -37.82 12.26
CA LYS A 2 -2.26 -36.77 12.25
C LYS A 2 -2.01 -36.13 10.88
N ARG A 3 -2.05 -36.88 9.78
CA ARG A 3 -1.79 -36.34 8.40
C ARG A 3 -2.90 -35.41 7.91
N THR A 4 -4.16 -35.69 8.22
CA THR A 4 -5.32 -34.84 7.87
C THR A 4 -5.33 -33.52 8.64
N PHE A 5 -4.85 -33.52 9.89
CA PHE A 5 -4.74 -32.30 10.71
C PHE A 5 -3.66 -31.36 10.19
N ILE A 6 -2.52 -31.90 9.74
CA ILE A 6 -1.42 -31.10 9.19
C ILE A 6 -1.82 -30.45 7.85
N THR A 7 -2.55 -31.19 6.98
CA THR A 7 -3.04 -30.62 5.71
C THR A 7 -4.07 -29.51 5.91
N LEU A 8 -4.95 -29.62 6.89
CA LEU A 8 -5.91 -28.57 7.23
C LEU A 8 -5.22 -27.30 7.79
N ILE A 9 -4.19 -27.47 8.61
CA ILE A 9 -3.42 -26.35 9.16
C ILE A 9 -2.64 -25.65 8.04
N VAL A 10 -2.02 -26.36 7.11
CA VAL A 10 -1.28 -25.79 5.98
C VAL A 10 -2.23 -25.02 5.03
N LEU A 11 -3.42 -25.56 4.74
CA LEU A 11 -4.43 -24.89 3.93
C LEU A 11 -4.97 -23.62 4.62
N PHE A 12 -5.13 -23.65 5.94
CA PHE A 12 -5.55 -22.48 6.71
C PHE A 12 -4.48 -21.38 6.74
N PHE A 13 -3.19 -21.75 6.85
CA PHE A 13 -2.09 -20.80 6.77
C PHE A 13 -1.89 -20.20 5.37
N LEU A 14 -2.10 -20.99 4.29
CA LEU A 14 -2.08 -20.44 2.93
C LEU A 14 -3.20 -19.43 2.68
N ALA A 15 -4.37 -19.61 3.27
CA ALA A 15 -5.50 -18.68 3.13
C ALA A 15 -5.26 -17.32 3.82
N LEU A 16 -4.40 -17.25 4.83
CA LEU A 16 -4.08 -16.01 5.55
C LEU A 16 -3.05 -15.13 4.85
N LEU A 17 -2.31 -15.64 3.86
CA LEU A 17 -1.26 -14.90 3.16
C LEU A 17 -1.75 -14.05 1.99
N VAL A 18 -3.02 -14.19 1.56
CA VAL A 18 -3.57 -13.50 0.38
C VAL A 18 -4.19 -12.12 0.66
N ASN A 19 -4.32 -11.69 1.92
CA ASN A 19 -5.10 -10.50 2.25
C ASN A 19 -4.34 -9.14 2.14
N ASN A 20 -3.01 -9.14 2.04
CA ASN A 20 -2.24 -7.88 2.02
C ASN A 20 -1.93 -7.33 0.62
N ALA A 21 -2.10 -8.11 -0.44
CA ALA A 21 -1.90 -7.65 -1.82
C ALA A 21 -3.14 -6.95 -2.43
N ALA A 22 -4.31 -7.16 -1.84
CA ALA A 22 -5.59 -6.71 -2.40
C ALA A 22 -5.76 -5.17 -2.39
N ALA A 23 -5.33 -4.49 -1.33
CA ALA A 23 -5.57 -3.04 -1.18
C ALA A 23 -4.78 -2.15 -2.17
N GLN A 24 -3.58 -2.57 -2.58
CA GLN A 24 -2.79 -1.82 -3.58
C GLN A 24 -3.26 -2.11 -5.01
N GLN A 25 -3.79 -3.30 -5.27
CA GLN A 25 -4.39 -3.62 -6.56
C GLN A 25 -5.69 -2.86 -6.78
N ASP A 26 -6.46 -2.60 -5.72
CA ASP A 26 -7.75 -1.90 -5.79
C ASP A 26 -7.59 -0.45 -6.26
N LEU A 27 -6.59 0.28 -5.77
CA LEU A 27 -6.34 1.67 -6.17
C LEU A 27 -5.97 1.81 -7.65
N LEU A 28 -5.03 1.00 -8.12
CA LEU A 28 -4.61 1.01 -9.53
C LEU A 28 -5.72 0.53 -10.44
N GLN A 29 -6.51 -0.45 -10.00
CA GLN A 29 -7.65 -0.97 -10.74
C GLN A 29 -8.76 0.08 -10.84
N SER A 30 -9.05 0.83 -9.78
CA SER A 30 -10.07 1.87 -9.80
C SER A 30 -9.74 2.99 -10.81
N VAL A 31 -8.47 3.39 -10.90
CA VAL A 31 -8.00 4.34 -11.92
C VAL A 31 -8.08 3.74 -13.32
N ALA A 32 -7.65 2.47 -13.48
CA ALA A 32 -7.70 1.79 -14.78
C ALA A 32 -9.13 1.65 -15.30
N ASP A 33 -10.08 1.32 -14.44
CA ASP A 33 -11.49 1.18 -14.77
C ASP A 33 -12.19 2.54 -14.97
N GLY A 34 -11.82 3.52 -14.16
CA GLY A 34 -12.32 4.89 -14.25
C GLY A 34 -11.89 5.59 -15.53
N CYS A 35 -10.62 5.41 -15.92
CA CYS A 35 -9.99 6.07 -17.07
C CYS A 35 -9.84 5.15 -18.30
N LYS A 36 -10.54 4.02 -18.35
CA LYS A 36 -10.35 3.03 -19.43
C LYS A 36 -10.46 3.64 -20.82
N THR A 37 -11.47 4.45 -21.07
CA THR A 37 -11.71 5.10 -22.37
C THR A 37 -10.57 6.03 -22.76
N GLU A 38 -10.09 6.83 -21.83
CA GLU A 38 -9.00 7.78 -22.04
C GLU A 38 -7.66 7.07 -22.24
N ILE A 39 -7.41 6.01 -21.47
CA ILE A 39 -6.22 5.17 -21.64
C ILE A 39 -6.21 4.54 -23.01
N ASP A 40 -7.29 3.93 -23.43
CA ASP A 40 -7.41 3.28 -24.73
C ASP A 40 -7.29 4.28 -25.89
N THR A 41 -7.85 5.50 -25.74
CA THR A 41 -7.91 6.50 -26.79
C THR A 41 -6.63 7.30 -26.93
N TYR A 42 -6.03 7.73 -25.81
CA TYR A 42 -4.92 8.69 -25.82
C TYR A 42 -3.59 8.07 -25.40
N CYS A 43 -3.63 7.01 -24.63
CA CYS A 43 -2.45 6.41 -23.97
C CYS A 43 -2.17 4.96 -24.38
N GLY A 44 -2.89 4.41 -25.36
CA GLY A 44 -2.76 3.01 -25.76
C GLY A 44 -1.38 2.60 -26.29
N GLN A 45 -0.53 3.57 -26.70
CA GLN A 45 0.86 3.32 -27.12
C GLN A 45 1.86 3.43 -25.97
N VAL A 46 1.40 3.81 -24.76
CA VAL A 46 2.27 3.99 -23.60
C VAL A 46 2.48 2.67 -22.89
N THR A 47 3.73 2.22 -22.81
CA THR A 47 4.08 1.02 -22.04
C THR A 47 3.79 1.27 -20.55
N PRO A 48 2.97 0.44 -19.89
CA PRO A 48 2.69 0.57 -18.45
C PRO A 48 3.95 0.53 -17.57
N GLY A 49 3.85 1.11 -16.39
CA GLY A 49 4.92 1.15 -15.38
C GLY A 49 5.56 2.52 -15.23
N GLN A 50 6.25 2.75 -14.12
CA GLN A 50 6.94 4.00 -13.78
C GLN A 50 6.06 5.26 -13.92
N ALA A 51 4.77 5.15 -13.58
CA ALA A 51 3.77 6.21 -13.72
C ALA A 51 3.59 6.77 -15.16
N ARG A 52 4.06 6.10 -16.21
CA ARG A 52 3.99 6.60 -17.59
C ARG A 52 2.55 6.79 -18.08
N VAL A 53 1.64 5.87 -17.76
CA VAL A 53 0.20 6.01 -18.10
C VAL A 53 -0.40 7.21 -17.38
N LEU A 54 -0.06 7.42 -16.12
CA LEU A 54 -0.51 8.58 -15.36
C LEU A 54 0.00 9.89 -15.97
N ALA A 55 1.28 9.95 -16.34
CA ALA A 55 1.85 11.10 -17.03
C ALA A 55 1.16 11.39 -18.37
N CYS A 56 0.80 10.34 -19.12
CA CYS A 56 0.02 10.47 -20.36
C CYS A 56 -1.38 11.05 -20.08
N LEU A 57 -2.10 10.54 -19.08
CA LEU A 57 -3.41 11.08 -18.70
C LEU A 57 -3.31 12.55 -18.29
N TYR A 58 -2.29 12.92 -17.53
CA TYR A 58 -2.04 14.32 -17.19
C TYR A 58 -1.78 15.21 -18.42
N ALA A 59 -1.07 14.71 -19.42
CA ALA A 59 -0.83 15.43 -20.68
C ALA A 59 -2.12 15.67 -21.50
N HIS A 60 -3.15 14.85 -21.26
CA HIS A 60 -4.47 14.96 -21.90
C HIS A 60 -5.57 15.39 -20.90
N GLY A 61 -5.20 16.13 -19.85
CA GLY A 61 -6.11 16.54 -18.79
C GLY A 61 -7.37 17.26 -19.26
N ASP A 62 -7.26 18.07 -20.34
CA ASP A 62 -8.38 18.77 -20.96
C ASP A 62 -9.41 17.87 -21.68
N LYS A 63 -9.12 16.57 -21.80
CA LYS A 63 -9.92 15.58 -22.53
C LYS A 63 -10.43 14.46 -21.64
N LEU A 64 -10.17 14.54 -20.36
CA LEU A 64 -10.63 13.52 -19.40
C LEU A 64 -12.14 13.66 -19.19
N SER A 65 -12.82 12.53 -19.10
CA SER A 65 -14.21 12.50 -18.64
C SER A 65 -14.29 12.75 -17.12
N ALA A 66 -15.43 13.25 -16.66
CA ALA A 66 -15.68 13.42 -15.22
C ALA A 66 -15.47 12.12 -14.42
N LYS A 67 -15.73 10.97 -15.03
CA LYS A 67 -15.47 9.66 -14.42
C LYS A 67 -13.97 9.42 -14.20
N CYS A 68 -13.14 9.72 -15.19
CA CYS A 68 -11.70 9.57 -15.09
C CYS A 68 -11.11 10.59 -14.11
N GLU A 69 -11.53 11.85 -14.18
CA GLU A 69 -11.11 12.89 -13.21
C GLU A 69 -11.44 12.48 -11.78
N TYR A 70 -12.65 11.96 -11.53
CA TYR A 70 -13.03 11.49 -10.20
C TYR A 70 -12.17 10.32 -9.74
N ALA A 71 -11.86 9.35 -10.60
CA ALA A 71 -11.01 8.21 -10.25
C ALA A 71 -9.59 8.64 -9.90
N LEU A 72 -9.04 9.62 -10.64
CA LEU A 72 -7.72 10.19 -10.34
C LEU A 72 -7.71 10.98 -9.03
N TYR A 73 -8.76 11.78 -8.79
CA TYR A 73 -8.91 12.53 -7.54
C TYR A 73 -9.03 11.61 -6.33
N ASP A 74 -9.86 10.59 -6.41
CA ASP A 74 -10.04 9.62 -5.32
C ASP A 74 -8.74 8.86 -5.02
N ALA A 75 -8.02 8.45 -6.06
CA ALA A 75 -6.71 7.82 -5.92
C ALA A 75 -5.69 8.75 -5.24
N ALA A 76 -5.64 10.02 -5.61
CA ALA A 76 -4.77 11.01 -4.99
C ALA A 76 -5.12 11.21 -3.50
N ALA A 77 -6.39 11.33 -3.16
CA ALA A 77 -6.86 11.47 -1.79
C ALA A 77 -6.57 10.24 -0.93
N GLN A 78 -6.63 9.04 -1.49
CA GLN A 78 -6.22 7.81 -0.80
C GLN A 78 -4.71 7.77 -0.54
N LEU A 79 -3.91 8.17 -1.52
CA LEU A 79 -2.45 8.24 -1.39
C LEU A 79 -2.04 9.26 -0.32
N GLU A 80 -2.65 10.43 -0.29
CA GLU A 80 -2.41 11.46 0.74
C GLU A 80 -2.69 10.92 2.15
N ARG A 81 -3.81 10.22 2.34
CA ARG A 81 -4.14 9.58 3.63
C ARG A 81 -3.10 8.53 4.02
N ALA A 82 -2.65 7.71 3.07
CA ALA A 82 -1.62 6.71 3.33
C ALA A 82 -0.28 7.34 3.73
N VAL A 83 0.14 8.39 3.03
CA VAL A 83 1.38 9.13 3.35
C VAL A 83 1.28 9.81 4.72
N ALA A 84 0.13 10.41 5.05
CA ALA A 84 -0.09 11.01 6.36
C ALA A 84 -0.05 9.97 7.49
N ALA A 85 -0.64 8.79 7.29
CA ALA A 85 -0.60 7.68 8.25
C ALA A 85 0.84 7.18 8.47
N LEU A 86 1.62 7.02 7.40
CA LEU A 86 3.03 6.63 7.51
C LEU A 86 3.87 7.70 8.22
N GLY A 87 3.64 8.98 7.93
CA GLY A 87 4.30 10.09 8.62
C GLY A 87 3.97 10.12 10.11
N TYR A 88 2.71 9.88 10.47
CA TYR A 88 2.29 9.75 11.86
C TYR A 88 3.01 8.60 12.57
N VAL A 89 3.01 7.39 11.99
CA VAL A 89 3.72 6.24 12.55
C VAL A 89 5.21 6.50 12.67
N ALA A 90 5.84 7.11 11.67
CA ALA A 90 7.27 7.42 11.71
C ALA A 90 7.60 8.33 12.90
N ASN A 91 6.78 9.37 13.14
CA ASN A 91 6.97 10.28 14.28
C ASN A 91 6.74 9.60 15.63
N GLU A 92 5.70 8.76 15.73
CA GLU A 92 5.38 8.06 16.98
C GLU A 92 6.37 6.93 17.31
N CYS A 93 7.04 6.38 16.30
CA CYS A 93 8.01 5.30 16.42
C CYS A 93 9.48 5.76 16.32
N ASP A 94 9.76 7.05 16.20
CA ASP A 94 11.09 7.60 15.92
C ASP A 94 12.18 7.04 16.83
N ALA A 95 11.99 7.12 18.13
CA ALA A 95 12.95 6.59 19.13
C ALA A 95 13.14 5.06 19.03
N ASP A 96 12.10 4.31 18.71
CA ASP A 96 12.20 2.86 18.54
C ASP A 96 12.91 2.51 17.21
N LEU A 97 12.64 3.25 16.15
CA LEU A 97 13.32 3.12 14.86
C LEU A 97 14.81 3.42 14.98
N GLU A 98 15.18 4.51 15.67
CA GLU A 98 16.57 4.87 15.91
C GLU A 98 17.28 3.79 16.72
N LYS A 99 16.65 3.32 17.81
CA LYS A 99 17.23 2.37 18.73
C LYS A 99 17.40 0.95 18.17
N PHE A 100 16.39 0.45 17.45
CA PHE A 100 16.33 -0.96 17.05
C PHE A 100 16.53 -1.18 15.55
N CYS A 101 16.27 -0.16 14.73
CA CYS A 101 16.18 -0.29 13.27
C CYS A 101 17.14 0.63 12.50
N SER A 102 18.04 1.33 13.18
CA SER A 102 19.00 2.26 12.55
C SER A 102 19.80 1.67 11.37
N PRO A 103 20.20 0.38 11.35
CA PRO A 103 20.92 -0.21 10.21
C PRO A 103 19.98 -0.62 9.05
N VAL A 104 18.66 -0.47 9.21
CA VAL A 104 17.68 -0.93 8.22
C VAL A 104 17.33 0.20 7.26
N ALA A 105 17.62 0.02 5.98
CA ALA A 105 17.23 0.98 4.96
C ALA A 105 15.70 1.06 4.82
N ALA A 106 15.16 2.28 4.70
CA ALA A 106 13.74 2.49 4.45
C ALA A 106 13.29 1.90 3.10
N GLY A 107 11.99 1.61 2.98
CA GLY A 107 11.35 1.06 1.78
C GLY A 107 10.92 -0.40 1.94
N GLU A 108 10.00 -0.83 1.09
CA GLU A 108 9.50 -2.22 1.00
C GLU A 108 9.00 -2.81 2.33
N GLY A 109 8.54 -1.97 3.25
CA GLY A 109 8.08 -2.40 4.58
C GLY A 109 9.17 -2.87 5.54
N ARG A 110 10.45 -2.70 5.21
CA ARG A 110 11.58 -3.20 6.03
C ARG A 110 11.61 -2.64 7.44
N LEU A 111 11.28 -1.36 7.61
CA LEU A 111 11.21 -0.74 8.93
C LEU A 111 10.07 -1.32 9.78
N LEU A 112 8.90 -1.58 9.18
CA LEU A 112 7.79 -2.25 9.87
C LEU A 112 8.19 -3.66 10.31
N GLN A 113 8.79 -4.45 9.42
CA GLN A 113 9.31 -5.77 9.77
C GLN A 113 10.37 -5.74 10.89
N CYS A 114 11.20 -4.69 10.92
CA CYS A 114 12.15 -4.49 12.00
C CYS A 114 11.45 -4.23 13.33
N LEU A 115 10.45 -3.34 13.37
CA LEU A 115 9.65 -3.08 14.57
C LEU A 115 8.90 -4.34 15.04
N GLU A 116 8.36 -5.13 14.13
CA GLU A 116 7.70 -6.41 14.45
C GLU A 116 8.66 -7.42 15.08
N LYS A 117 9.89 -7.55 14.56
CA LYS A 117 10.92 -8.42 15.14
C LYS A 117 11.31 -7.99 16.57
N ASN A 118 11.23 -6.70 16.86
CA ASN A 118 11.56 -6.13 18.16
C ASN A 118 10.31 -5.82 19.02
N ASP A 119 9.15 -6.37 18.67
CA ASP A 119 7.83 -6.02 19.26
C ASP A 119 7.86 -5.98 20.80
N LYS A 120 8.52 -6.92 21.46
CA LYS A 120 8.58 -6.97 22.93
C LYS A 120 9.24 -5.75 23.56
N GLN A 121 10.10 -5.05 22.82
CA GLN A 121 10.91 -3.92 23.29
C GLN A 121 10.40 -2.58 22.75
N VAL A 122 9.59 -2.60 21.67
CA VAL A 122 8.97 -1.42 21.07
C VAL A 122 8.02 -0.76 22.09
N SER A 123 8.05 0.56 22.16
CA SER A 123 7.27 1.37 23.08
C SER A 123 5.77 1.19 22.90
N GLY A 124 5.00 1.44 23.95
CA GLY A 124 3.53 1.44 23.89
C GLY A 124 2.98 2.51 22.93
N ARG A 125 3.66 3.66 22.82
CA ARG A 125 3.31 4.75 21.91
C ARG A 125 3.41 4.31 20.45
N CYS A 126 4.50 3.71 20.05
CA CYS A 126 4.68 3.19 18.69
C CYS A 126 3.68 2.05 18.38
N LYS A 127 3.47 1.11 19.31
CA LYS A 127 2.47 0.05 19.14
C LYS A 127 1.06 0.60 18.93
N GLN A 128 0.69 1.62 19.66
CA GLN A 128 -0.61 2.26 19.54
C GLN A 128 -0.76 2.92 18.17
N ALA A 129 0.25 3.68 17.71
CA ALA A 129 0.24 4.30 16.41
C ALA A 129 0.09 3.28 15.27
N LEU A 130 0.84 2.17 15.31
CA LEU A 130 0.72 1.08 14.33
C LEU A 130 -0.70 0.51 14.29
N LYS A 131 -1.34 0.34 15.45
CA LYS A 131 -2.72 -0.15 15.56
C LYS A 131 -3.73 0.84 14.99
N GLU A 132 -3.58 2.13 15.28
CA GLU A 132 -4.49 3.18 14.83
C GLU A 132 -4.53 3.33 13.30
N VAL A 133 -3.42 3.06 12.63
CA VAL A 133 -3.36 3.10 11.16
C VAL A 133 -3.58 1.72 10.51
N GLY A 134 -3.92 0.69 11.28
CA GLY A 134 -4.22 -0.64 10.77
C GLY A 134 -3.01 -1.45 10.28
N LEU A 135 -1.80 -1.10 10.74
CA LEU A 135 -0.57 -1.85 10.43
C LEU A 135 -0.27 -2.96 11.45
N LYS A 136 -1.09 -3.10 12.48
CA LYS A 136 -1.00 -4.14 13.50
C LYS A 136 -2.36 -4.49 14.10
#